data_fd72209f96adede83cee0611241f9166
#
_entry.id   fd72209f96adede83cee0611241f9166
#
_cell.length_a   1.000
_cell.length_b   1.000
_cell.length_c   1.000
_cell.angle_alpha   90.00
_cell.angle_beta   90.00
_cell.angle_gamma   90.00
#
_symmetry.space_group_name_H-M   'P 1'
#
loop_
_entity.id
_entity.type
_entity.pdbx_description
1 polymer ?
#
loop_
_entity_poly.entity_id
_entity_poly.type
_entity_poly.pdbx_seq_one_letter_code
_entity_poly.pdbx_strand_id
1 'polypeptide(L)'
;MKQKDEKMKEVIRELAAEYFSRESNRTSLITITGVDLRTRNSRATILFTVMPENQEVAALDFMTRQLSDFREYVSNHARMMRVPFFDIALDRGEKNRQRIDEIDRSVRG
;
A
#
# COMPACT_ATOMS: atom_id res chain seq x y z
N MET A 1 19.88 -6.61 8.21
CA MET A 1 18.46 -6.80 8.37
C MET A 1 17.64 -5.65 7.90
N LYS A 2 17.97 -4.45 8.32
CA LYS A 2 17.31 -3.24 7.80
C LYS A 2 17.45 -3.14 6.28
N GLN A 3 18.58 -3.58 5.75
CA GLN A 3 18.83 -3.55 4.31
C GLN A 3 17.88 -4.48 3.55
N LYS A 4 17.60 -5.65 4.09
CA LYS A 4 16.69 -6.60 3.47
C LYS A 4 15.26 -6.05 3.47
N ASP A 5 14.88 -5.41 4.58
CA ASP A 5 13.56 -4.81 4.69
C ASP A 5 13.39 -3.65 3.72
N GLU A 6 14.41 -2.80 3.61
CA GLU A 6 14.37 -1.68 2.68
C GLU A 6 14.31 -2.16 1.24
N LYS A 7 15.05 -3.20 0.92
CA LYS A 7 15.03 -3.79 -0.41
C LYS A 7 13.67 -4.39 -0.73
N MET A 8 13.09 -5.07 0.23
CA MET A 8 11.76 -5.68 0.09
C MET A 8 10.71 -4.61 -0.14
N LYS A 9 10.75 -3.52 0.65
CA LYS A 9 9.85 -2.39 0.45
C LYS A 9 9.96 -1.81 -0.94
N GLU A 10 11.19 -1.64 -1.42
CA GLU A 10 11.45 -1.07 -2.73
C GLU A 10 10.86 -1.95 -3.84
N VAL A 11 11.09 -3.25 -3.74
CA VAL A 11 10.54 -4.19 -4.74
C VAL A 11 9.02 -4.15 -4.72
N ILE A 12 8.42 -4.20 -3.54
CA ILE A 12 6.96 -4.17 -3.43
C ILE A 12 6.40 -2.85 -3.96
N ARG A 13 7.06 -1.73 -3.62
CA ARG A 13 6.62 -0.42 -4.08
C ARG A 13 6.64 -0.34 -5.61
N GLU A 14 7.70 -0.81 -6.22
CA GLU A 14 7.82 -0.80 -7.68
C GLU A 14 6.76 -1.67 -8.34
N LEU A 15 6.54 -2.86 -7.81
CA LEU A 15 5.54 -3.77 -8.36
C LEU A 15 4.13 -3.21 -8.16
N ALA A 16 3.88 -2.59 -7.02
CA ALA A 16 2.57 -1.97 -6.76
C ALA A 16 2.33 -0.80 -7.71
N ALA A 17 3.35 0.03 -7.91
CA ALA A 17 3.23 1.16 -8.84
C ALA A 17 2.90 0.67 -10.25
N GLU A 18 3.59 -0.37 -10.67
CA GLU A 18 3.36 -0.97 -11.99
C GLU A 18 1.95 -1.55 -12.12
N TYR A 19 1.59 -2.37 -11.13
CA TYR A 19 0.33 -3.09 -11.16
C TYR A 19 -0.88 -2.14 -11.10
N PHE A 20 -0.90 -1.26 -10.11
CA PHE A 20 -2.05 -0.39 -9.90
C PHE A 20 -2.14 0.74 -10.91
N SER A 21 -1.02 1.16 -11.47
CA SER A 21 -1.02 2.12 -12.56
C SER A 21 -1.69 1.53 -13.80
N ARG A 22 -1.39 0.28 -14.08
CA ARG A 22 -1.95 -0.43 -15.23
C ARG A 22 -3.45 -0.66 -15.06
N GLU A 23 -3.87 -0.92 -13.83
CA GLU A 23 -5.25 -1.27 -13.53
C GLU A 23 -6.14 -0.07 -13.24
N SER A 24 -5.54 1.11 -13.01
CA SER A 24 -6.34 2.28 -12.69
C SER A 24 -7.11 2.77 -13.92
N ASN A 25 -8.28 3.33 -13.68
CA ASN A 25 -9.10 3.85 -14.77
C ASN A 25 -8.74 5.30 -15.06
N ARG A 26 -9.38 5.88 -16.10
CA ARG A 26 -9.06 7.22 -16.53
C ARG A 26 -9.61 8.34 -15.65
N THR A 27 -10.50 7.99 -14.72
CA THR A 27 -11.14 9.00 -13.88
C THR A 27 -10.32 9.34 -12.64
N SER A 28 -9.32 8.53 -12.34
CA SER A 28 -8.48 8.79 -11.18
C SER A 28 -7.04 8.39 -11.44
N LEU A 29 -6.13 9.13 -10.80
CA LEU A 29 -4.70 8.84 -10.84
C LEU A 29 -4.29 8.31 -9.48
N ILE A 30 -3.83 7.07 -9.44
CA ILE A 30 -3.36 6.42 -8.22
C ILE A 30 -1.84 6.42 -8.24
N THR A 31 -1.24 7.00 -7.20
CA THR A 31 0.22 7.04 -7.06
C THR A 31 0.62 6.29 -5.82
N ILE A 32 1.47 5.29 -5.97
CA ILE A 32 1.99 4.52 -4.84
C ILE A 32 3.14 5.32 -4.22
N THR A 33 3.01 5.65 -2.95
CA THR A 33 3.97 6.52 -2.27
C THR A 33 4.90 5.78 -1.31
N GLY A 34 4.53 4.59 -0.87
CA GLY A 34 5.39 3.86 0.03
C GLY A 34 4.82 2.52 0.45
N VAL A 35 5.58 1.82 1.26
CA VAL A 35 5.19 0.52 1.80
C VAL A 35 5.65 0.44 3.24
N ASP A 36 4.76 0.05 4.14
CA ASP A 36 5.09 -0.22 5.53
C ASP A 36 5.06 -1.72 5.76
N LEU A 37 6.17 -2.26 6.26
CA LEU A 37 6.22 -3.67 6.63
C LEU A 37 5.91 -3.83 8.10
N ARG A 38 5.06 -4.80 8.41
CA ARG A 38 4.59 -5.04 9.77
C ARG A 38 4.66 -6.53 10.09
N THR A 39 4.60 -6.82 11.38
CA THR A 39 4.49 -8.19 11.88
C THR A 39 5.55 -9.10 11.26
N ARG A 40 6.81 -8.71 11.46
CA ARG A 40 7.97 -9.46 10.95
C ARG A 40 7.87 -9.72 9.44
N ASN A 41 7.40 -8.69 8.73
CA ASN A 41 7.28 -8.74 7.27
C ASN A 41 6.25 -9.72 6.76
N SER A 42 5.32 -10.14 7.61
CA SER A 42 4.20 -10.96 7.17
C SER A 42 3.04 -10.13 6.64
N ARG A 43 3.05 -8.83 6.91
CA ARG A 43 2.06 -7.87 6.41
C ARG A 43 2.74 -6.67 5.83
N ALA A 44 2.20 -6.17 4.73
CA ALA A 44 2.71 -4.97 4.09
C ALA A 44 1.54 -4.06 3.76
N THR A 45 1.62 -2.82 4.21
CA THR A 45 0.61 -1.82 3.90
C THR A 45 1.13 -0.96 2.77
N ILE A 46 0.39 -0.91 1.67
CA ILE A 46 0.75 -0.09 0.51
C ILE A 46 0.11 1.27 0.69
N LEU A 47 0.96 2.30 0.67
CA LEU A 47 0.52 3.68 0.84
C LEU A 47 0.37 4.33 -0.52
N PHE A 48 -0.70 5.07 -0.70
CA PHE A 48 -0.98 5.67 -2.01
C PHE A 48 -1.76 6.96 -1.87
N THR A 49 -1.72 7.76 -2.93
CA THR A 49 -2.54 8.98 -3.04
C THR A 49 -3.41 8.85 -4.29
N VAL A 50 -4.49 9.60 -4.29
CA VAL A 50 -5.46 9.59 -5.40
C VAL A 50 -5.81 11.02 -5.78
N MET A 51 -5.83 11.28 -7.06
CA MET A 51 -6.28 12.55 -7.61
C MET A 51 -7.38 12.29 -8.61
N PRO A 52 -8.50 13.00 -8.57
CA PRO A 52 -8.86 14.00 -7.55
C PRO A 52 -9.31 13.34 -6.24
N GLU A 53 -9.36 14.14 -5.19
CA GLU A 53 -9.70 13.64 -3.84
C GLU A 53 -11.04 12.94 -3.76
N ASN A 54 -12.00 13.39 -4.54
CA ASN A 54 -13.34 12.77 -4.51
C ASN A 54 -13.35 11.35 -5.06
N GLN A 55 -12.23 10.87 -5.59
CA GLN A 55 -12.10 9.49 -6.07
C GLN A 55 -11.43 8.57 -5.06
N GLU A 56 -11.12 9.06 -3.86
CA GLU A 56 -10.41 8.25 -2.85
C GLU A 56 -11.19 7.00 -2.44
N VAL A 57 -12.48 7.16 -2.19
CA VAL A 57 -13.29 6.01 -1.76
C VAL A 57 -13.38 4.96 -2.87
N ALA A 58 -13.61 5.42 -4.09
CA ALA A 58 -13.69 4.52 -5.23
C ALA A 58 -12.35 3.79 -5.46
N ALA A 59 -11.24 4.51 -5.29
CA ALA A 59 -9.92 3.92 -5.45
C ALA A 59 -9.63 2.88 -4.37
N LEU A 60 -9.98 3.19 -3.11
CA LEU A 60 -9.81 2.26 -2.01
C LEU A 60 -10.58 0.96 -2.27
N ASP A 61 -11.82 1.10 -2.71
CA ASP A 61 -12.66 -0.06 -3.01
C ASP A 61 -12.06 -0.89 -4.16
N PHE A 62 -11.64 -0.21 -5.21
CA PHE A 62 -11.02 -0.87 -6.36
C PHE A 62 -9.74 -1.61 -5.95
N MET A 63 -8.85 -0.94 -5.25
CA MET A 63 -7.58 -1.55 -4.85
C MET A 63 -7.77 -2.70 -3.88
N THR A 64 -8.72 -2.56 -2.97
CA THR A 64 -9.03 -3.63 -2.01
C THR A 64 -9.43 -4.90 -2.74
N ARG A 65 -10.24 -4.77 -3.78
CA ARG A 65 -10.67 -5.93 -4.56
C ARG A 65 -9.52 -6.55 -5.35
N GLN A 66 -8.48 -5.79 -5.62
CA GLN A 66 -7.33 -6.26 -6.39
C GLN A 66 -6.21 -6.85 -5.54
N LEU A 67 -6.32 -6.79 -4.22
CA LEU A 67 -5.21 -7.21 -3.35
C LEU A 67 -4.81 -8.66 -3.51
N SER A 68 -5.77 -9.54 -3.69
CA SER A 68 -5.50 -10.96 -3.88
C SER A 68 -4.73 -11.19 -5.18
N ASP A 69 -5.17 -10.56 -6.26
CA ASP A 69 -4.50 -10.66 -7.55
C ASP A 69 -3.13 -10.00 -7.51
N PHE A 70 -3.01 -8.91 -6.80
CA PHE A 70 -1.72 -8.25 -6.63
C PHE A 70 -0.73 -9.14 -5.90
N ARG A 71 -1.18 -9.84 -4.87
CA ARG A 71 -0.31 -10.76 -4.14
C ARG A 71 0.23 -11.85 -5.07
N GLU A 72 -0.61 -12.35 -5.93
CA GLU A 72 -0.21 -13.33 -6.94
C GLU A 72 0.79 -12.72 -7.92
N TYR A 73 0.55 -11.49 -8.32
CA TYR A 73 1.45 -10.76 -9.21
C TYR A 73 2.84 -10.63 -8.58
N VAL A 74 2.91 -10.26 -7.30
CA VAL A 74 4.18 -10.17 -6.59
C VAL A 74 4.86 -11.53 -6.53
N SER A 75 4.11 -12.57 -6.24
CA SER A 75 4.62 -13.93 -6.19
C SER A 75 5.27 -14.34 -7.52
N ASN A 76 4.70 -13.89 -8.62
CA ASN A 76 5.19 -14.25 -9.96
C ASN A 76 6.35 -13.36 -10.43
N HIS A 77 6.51 -12.18 -9.86
CA HIS A 77 7.48 -11.20 -10.37
C HIS A 77 8.62 -10.91 -9.39
N ALA A 78 8.58 -11.47 -8.20
CA ALA A 78 9.61 -11.24 -7.21
C ALA A 78 10.01 -12.54 -6.56
N ARG A 79 11.29 -12.66 -6.22
CA ARG A 79 11.79 -13.83 -5.49
C ARG A 79 11.75 -13.51 -4.01
N MET A 80 10.72 -14.00 -3.35
CA MET A 80 10.57 -13.84 -1.92
C MET A 80 10.28 -15.21 -1.33
N MET A 81 10.94 -15.53 -0.23
CA MET A 81 10.67 -16.77 0.46
C MET A 81 9.25 -16.82 0.97
N ARG A 82 8.75 -15.66 1.37
CA ARG A 82 7.39 -15.56 1.88
C ARG A 82 6.82 -14.21 1.42
N VAL A 83 5.76 -14.28 0.63
CA VAL A 83 5.09 -13.07 0.16
C VAL A 83 4.15 -12.60 1.27
N PRO A 84 4.26 -11.33 1.71
CA PRO A 84 3.39 -10.83 2.77
C PRO A 84 1.95 -10.73 2.29
N PHE A 85 1.04 -10.64 3.25
CA PHE A 85 -0.33 -10.25 2.95
C PHE A 85 -0.35 -8.74 2.83
N PHE A 86 -1.14 -8.23 1.92
CA PHE A 86 -1.17 -6.81 1.62
C PHE A 86 -2.46 -6.17 2.09
N ASP A 87 -2.33 -4.96 2.60
CA ASP A 87 -3.47 -4.07 2.75
C ASP A 87 -3.05 -2.70 2.21
N ILE A 88 -3.96 -1.76 2.22
CA ILE A 88 -3.73 -0.45 1.62
C ILE A 88 -4.17 0.64 2.57
N ALA A 89 -3.57 1.82 2.42
CA ALA A 89 -3.96 2.99 3.18
C ALA A 89 -3.63 4.24 2.37
N LEU A 90 -4.49 5.24 2.49
CA LEU A 90 -4.21 6.53 1.88
C LEU A 90 -3.03 7.20 2.60
N ASP A 91 -2.12 7.72 1.81
CA ASP A 91 -0.98 8.45 2.36
C ASP A 91 -1.35 9.92 2.47
N ARG A 92 -1.61 10.35 3.69
CA ARG A 92 -2.01 11.74 3.95
C ARG A 92 -0.85 12.58 4.44
N GLY A 93 0.37 12.01 4.38
CA GLY A 93 1.56 12.68 4.86
C GLY A 93 1.79 12.41 6.33
N GLU A 94 3.00 12.66 6.75
CA GLU A 94 3.44 12.35 8.10
C GLU A 94 2.61 13.04 9.17
N LYS A 95 2.29 14.30 8.93
CA LYS A 95 1.50 15.10 9.85
C LYS A 95 0.12 14.49 10.08
N ASN A 96 -0.50 14.07 9.01
CA ASN A 96 -1.84 13.46 9.09
C ASN A 96 -1.80 12.08 9.70
N ARG A 97 -0.73 11.33 9.48
CA ARG A 97 -0.56 10.03 10.13
C ARG A 97 -0.49 10.16 11.63
N GLN A 98 0.25 11.14 12.11
CA GLN A 98 0.35 11.39 13.55
C GLN A 98 -1.00 11.74 14.12
N ARG A 99 -1.74 12.57 13.42
CA ARG A 99 -3.08 12.97 13.85
C ARG A 99 -4.02 11.76 13.94
N ILE A 100 -3.95 10.87 12.97
CA ILE A 100 -4.77 9.67 12.99
C ILE A 100 -4.39 8.79 14.17
N ASP A 101 -3.11 8.64 14.43
CA ASP A 101 -2.62 7.85 15.56
C ASP A 101 -3.12 8.42 16.88
N GLU A 102 -3.11 9.73 17.03
CA GLU A 102 -3.58 10.38 18.25
C GLU A 102 -5.06 10.15 18.47
N ILE A 103 -5.85 10.29 17.41
CA ILE A 103 -7.28 10.04 17.47
C ILE A 103 -7.53 8.58 17.81
N ASP A 104 -6.79 7.69 17.20
CA ASP A 104 -6.89 6.26 17.44
C ASP A 104 -6.64 5.92 18.91
N ARG A 105 -5.61 6.52 19.49
CA ARG A 105 -5.29 6.35 20.90
C ARG A 105 -6.40 6.87 21.79
N SER A 106 -6.97 8.00 21.42
CA SER A 106 -8.08 8.58 22.19
C SER A 106 -9.28 7.64 22.23
N VAL A 107 -9.57 7.04 21.10
CA VAL A 107 -10.68 6.10 20.98
C VAL A 107 -10.44 4.86 21.81
N ARG A 108 -9.21 4.39 21.82
CA ARG A 108 -8.85 3.18 22.58
C ARG A 108 -8.64 3.45 24.05
N GLY A 109 -8.21 4.66 24.34
CA GLY A 109 -7.88 5.08 25.69
C GLY A 109 -9.07 5.32 26.52
#